data_683a44dc9143819aef3d02d77c93e9bf
#
_entry.id   683a44dc9143819aef3d02d77c93e9bf
#
_cell.length_a   1.000
_cell.length_b   1.000
_cell.length_c   1.000
_cell.angle_alpha   90.00
_cell.angle_beta   90.00
_cell.angle_gamma   90.00
#
_symmetry.space_group_name_H-M   'P 1'
#
loop_
_entity.id
_entity.type
_entity.pdbx_description
1 polymer ?
#
loop_
_entity_poly.entity_id
_entity_poly.type
_entity_poly.pdbx_seq_one_letter_code
_entity_poly.pdbx_strand_id
1 'polypeptide(L)'
;MSNITLRLTDEEREILNNVAHLYADKLSTAIKTILFEKIEEDYNLKIVKDFEKREKENKVELVSLSDFRKKLGVWMYKVYFDKKVEKDFKKLDKNVLKLILDWIENNLENIEEPRSKGKALIGNLKDYWRYRIGDYRLITKIDDGKLLIIALELKHRKEAYK
;
A
#
# COMPACT_ATOMS: atom_id res chain seq x y z
N MET A 1 13.01 15.57 33.97
CA MET A 1 13.23 16.37 32.74
C MET A 1 14.57 17.07 32.87
N SER A 2 15.43 16.98 31.87
CA SER A 2 16.71 17.71 31.83
C SER A 2 16.52 19.05 31.12
N ASN A 3 17.12 20.09 31.64
CA ASN A 3 17.06 21.44 31.08
C ASN A 3 18.40 21.77 30.38
N ILE A 4 18.32 22.45 29.24
CA ILE A 4 19.46 23.03 28.54
C ILE A 4 19.36 24.56 28.67
N THR A 5 20.42 25.22 29.09
CA THR A 5 20.45 26.67 29.21
C THR A 5 21.25 27.23 28.04
N LEU A 6 20.65 28.14 27.29
CA LEU A 6 21.28 28.89 26.21
C LEU A 6 21.56 30.33 26.69
N ARG A 7 22.80 30.80 26.50
CA ARG A 7 23.11 32.20 26.66
C ARG A 7 23.05 32.87 25.30
N LEU A 8 22.25 33.92 25.21
CA LEU A 8 22.01 34.69 23.98
C LEU A 8 22.37 36.15 24.27
N THR A 9 22.93 36.81 23.27
CA THR A 9 23.02 38.27 23.25
C THR A 9 21.63 38.87 23.00
N ASP A 10 21.47 40.17 23.22
CA ASP A 10 20.18 40.83 23.01
C ASP A 10 19.76 40.78 21.52
N GLU A 11 20.74 40.94 20.60
CA GLU A 11 20.51 40.81 19.15
C GLU A 11 20.06 39.42 18.74
N GLU A 12 20.72 38.37 19.22
CA GLU A 12 20.34 36.98 18.94
C GLU A 12 18.95 36.66 19.47
N ARG A 13 18.61 37.19 20.64
CA ARG A 13 17.29 37.00 21.22
C ARG A 13 16.20 37.68 20.41
N GLU A 14 16.46 38.87 19.88
CA GLU A 14 15.50 39.58 19.02
C GLU A 14 15.28 38.82 17.71
N ILE A 15 16.35 38.36 17.06
CA ILE A 15 16.26 37.54 15.84
C ILE A 15 15.41 36.29 16.10
N LEU A 16 15.68 35.55 17.16
CA LEU A 16 14.98 34.35 17.50
C LEU A 16 13.51 34.61 17.86
N ASN A 17 13.20 35.71 18.52
CA ASN A 17 11.79 36.09 18.78
C ASN A 17 11.04 36.39 17.49
N ASN A 18 11.65 37.09 16.54
CA ASN A 18 11.04 37.42 15.24
C ASN A 18 10.76 36.17 14.42
N VAL A 19 11.59 35.12 14.54
CA VAL A 19 11.41 33.84 13.84
C VAL A 19 10.48 32.89 14.60
N ALA A 20 10.35 33.06 15.93
CA ALA A 20 9.54 32.16 16.76
C ALA A 20 8.08 32.03 16.30
N HIS A 21 7.50 33.15 15.82
CA HIS A 21 6.12 33.15 15.30
C HIS A 21 5.88 32.23 14.09
N LEU A 22 6.94 31.88 13.34
CA LEU A 22 6.85 30.99 12.17
C LEU A 22 6.79 29.52 12.58
N TYR A 23 7.31 29.17 13.76
CA TYR A 23 7.47 27.77 14.20
C TYR A 23 6.60 27.42 15.40
N ALA A 24 6.44 28.34 16.35
CA ALA A 24 5.62 28.16 17.55
C ALA A 24 5.48 29.48 18.33
N ASP A 25 4.44 29.61 19.13
CA ASP A 25 4.20 30.80 19.96
C ASP A 25 5.27 31.02 21.07
N LYS A 26 6.08 30.01 21.38
CA LYS A 26 7.10 30.04 22.42
C LYS A 26 8.49 29.88 21.85
N LEU A 27 9.39 30.80 22.19
CA LEU A 27 10.79 30.81 21.78
C LEU A 27 11.50 29.46 22.03
N SER A 28 11.31 28.86 23.20
CA SER A 28 11.92 27.57 23.53
C SER A 28 11.43 26.43 22.64
N THR A 29 10.18 26.47 22.22
CA THR A 29 9.60 25.48 21.30
C THR A 29 10.15 25.71 19.89
N ALA A 30 10.21 26.96 19.44
CA ALA A 30 10.77 27.31 18.14
C ALA A 30 12.24 26.86 18.01
N ILE A 31 13.08 27.17 19.00
CA ILE A 31 14.49 26.74 19.04
C ILE A 31 14.57 25.19 18.97
N LYS A 32 13.74 24.49 19.74
CA LYS A 32 13.71 23.02 19.74
C LYS A 32 13.33 22.48 18.37
N THR A 33 12.29 23.02 17.77
CA THR A 33 11.82 22.59 16.42
C THR A 33 12.93 22.80 15.38
N ILE A 34 13.50 23.99 15.29
CA ILE A 34 14.57 24.31 14.34
C ILE A 34 15.78 23.40 14.54
N LEU A 35 16.17 23.14 15.80
CA LEU A 35 17.30 22.28 16.11
C LEU A 35 17.05 20.84 15.66
N PHE A 36 15.87 20.28 15.93
CA PHE A 36 15.55 18.91 15.54
C PHE A 36 15.37 18.76 14.02
N GLU A 37 14.77 19.74 13.34
CA GLU A 37 14.71 19.79 11.88
C GLU A 37 16.12 19.77 11.27
N LYS A 38 17.03 20.58 11.83
CA LYS A 38 18.43 20.62 11.36
C LYS A 38 19.17 19.30 11.58
N ILE A 39 18.97 18.66 12.72
CA ILE A 39 19.55 17.33 13.01
C ILE A 39 19.00 16.28 12.02
N GLU A 40 17.72 16.32 11.73
CA GLU A 40 17.07 15.42 10.77
C GLU A 40 17.58 15.64 9.34
N GLU A 41 17.72 16.90 8.91
CA GLU A 41 18.32 17.24 7.62
C GLU A 41 19.76 16.72 7.49
N ASP A 42 20.60 16.93 8.50
CA ASP A 42 22.00 16.49 8.48
C ASP A 42 22.09 14.95 8.47
N TYR A 43 21.19 14.28 9.18
CA TYR A 43 21.09 12.82 9.14
C TYR A 43 20.67 12.31 7.76
N ASN A 44 19.63 12.90 7.17
CA ASN A 44 19.16 12.55 5.83
C ASN A 44 20.24 12.80 4.76
N LEU A 45 20.95 13.93 4.86
CA LEU A 45 22.06 14.25 3.96
C LEU A 45 23.20 13.21 4.06
N LYS A 46 23.46 12.68 5.24
CA LYS A 46 24.46 11.62 5.44
C LYS A 46 24.05 10.34 4.73
N ILE A 47 22.77 9.94 4.81
CA ILE A 47 22.24 8.77 4.12
C ILE A 47 22.36 8.92 2.61
N VAL A 48 21.99 10.10 2.07
CA VAL A 48 22.11 10.39 0.63
C VAL A 48 23.57 10.32 0.17
N LYS A 49 24.49 10.95 0.88
CA LYS A 49 25.92 10.91 0.54
C LYS A 49 26.51 9.50 0.57
N ASP A 50 26.07 8.66 1.51
CA ASP A 50 26.49 7.26 1.56
C ASP A 50 25.96 6.48 0.37
N PHE A 51 24.71 6.68 -0.01
CA PHE A 51 24.11 6.07 -1.19
C PHE A 51 24.87 6.50 -2.46
N GLU A 52 25.05 7.81 -2.69
CA GLU A 52 25.77 8.34 -3.86
C GLU A 52 27.22 7.82 -3.96
N LYS A 53 27.89 7.65 -2.82
CA LYS A 53 29.23 7.05 -2.77
C LYS A 53 29.20 5.60 -3.25
N ARG A 54 28.26 4.79 -2.73
CA ARG A 54 28.10 3.39 -3.14
C ARG A 54 27.70 3.27 -4.60
N GLU A 55 26.85 4.16 -5.11
CA GLU A 55 26.44 4.23 -6.50
C GLU A 55 27.65 4.49 -7.43
N LYS A 56 28.50 5.49 -7.11
CA LYS A 56 29.73 5.77 -7.84
C LYS A 56 30.72 4.59 -7.83
N GLU A 57 30.72 3.82 -6.78
CA GLU A 57 31.57 2.62 -6.63
C GLU A 57 30.95 1.36 -7.26
N ASN A 58 29.78 1.47 -7.94
CA ASN A 58 28.98 0.36 -8.46
C ASN A 58 28.65 -0.73 -7.40
N LYS A 59 28.47 -0.31 -6.13
CA LYS A 59 28.16 -1.19 -4.99
C LYS A 59 26.68 -1.16 -4.58
N VAL A 60 25.83 -0.50 -5.36
CA VAL A 60 24.39 -0.47 -5.09
C VAL A 60 23.73 -1.68 -5.73
N GLU A 61 23.17 -2.53 -4.92
CA GLU A 61 22.33 -3.63 -5.37
C GLU A 61 20.87 -3.22 -5.23
N LEU A 62 20.16 -3.22 -6.35
CA LEU A 62 18.74 -2.94 -6.38
C LEU A 62 17.95 -4.25 -6.36
N VAL A 63 16.95 -4.33 -5.51
CA VAL A 63 16.04 -5.46 -5.41
C VAL A 63 14.66 -5.00 -5.81
N SER A 64 14.00 -5.73 -6.72
CA SER A 64 12.61 -5.43 -7.07
C SER A 64 11.69 -5.59 -5.86
N LEU A 65 10.59 -4.83 -5.83
CA LEU A 65 9.61 -4.97 -4.76
C LEU A 65 9.07 -6.42 -4.66
N SER A 66 8.89 -7.08 -5.80
CA SER A 66 8.44 -8.48 -5.85
C SER A 66 9.45 -9.44 -5.21
N ASP A 67 10.75 -9.27 -5.48
CA ASP A 67 11.79 -10.12 -4.89
C ASP A 67 12.02 -9.81 -3.42
N PHE A 68 11.89 -8.53 -3.03
CA PHE A 68 11.95 -8.12 -1.63
C PHE A 68 10.81 -8.74 -0.82
N ARG A 69 9.59 -8.74 -1.35
CA ARG A 69 8.43 -9.42 -0.73
C ARG A 69 8.66 -10.91 -0.58
N LYS A 70 9.19 -11.58 -1.63
CA LYS A 70 9.55 -13.00 -1.54
C LYS A 70 10.57 -13.28 -0.42
N LYS A 71 11.62 -12.44 -0.31
CA LYS A 71 12.63 -12.55 0.75
C LYS A 71 12.04 -12.37 2.15
N LEU A 72 11.04 -11.51 2.31
CA LEU A 72 10.34 -11.28 3.57
C LEU A 72 9.27 -12.33 3.87
N GLY A 73 9.02 -13.28 2.96
CA GLY A 73 7.94 -14.26 3.10
C GLY A 73 6.53 -13.65 2.96
N VAL A 74 6.43 -12.45 2.38
CA VAL A 74 5.15 -11.79 2.11
C VAL A 74 4.64 -12.31 0.77
N TRP A 75 3.67 -13.20 0.83
CA TRP A 75 3.08 -13.84 -0.33
C TRP A 75 1.80 -13.10 -0.74
N MET A 76 1.65 -12.82 -2.03
CA MET A 76 0.50 -12.13 -2.58
C MET A 76 -0.14 -12.95 -3.69
N TYR A 77 -1.46 -13.00 -3.67
CA TYR A 77 -2.24 -13.70 -4.66
C TYR A 77 -2.31 -12.94 -5.98
N LYS A 78 -2.30 -13.70 -7.08
CA LYS A 78 -2.50 -13.20 -8.45
C LYS A 78 -3.85 -13.69 -8.98
N VAL A 79 -4.57 -12.81 -9.67
CA VAL A 79 -5.88 -13.13 -10.25
C VAL A 79 -5.71 -13.60 -11.69
N TYR A 80 -6.31 -14.73 -11.99
CA TYR A 80 -6.40 -15.30 -13.34
C TYR A 80 -7.86 -15.54 -13.71
N PHE A 81 -8.15 -15.50 -14.99
CA PHE A 81 -9.50 -15.67 -15.50
C PHE A 81 -9.58 -16.94 -16.36
N ASP A 82 -10.55 -17.80 -16.09
CA ASP A 82 -10.91 -18.88 -17.01
C ASP A 82 -11.46 -18.26 -18.30
N LYS A 83 -11.09 -18.81 -19.45
CA LYS A 83 -11.57 -18.33 -20.77
C LYS A 83 -13.10 -18.26 -20.88
N LYS A 84 -13.83 -19.09 -20.14
CA LYS A 84 -15.28 -19.04 -20.09
C LYS A 84 -15.81 -17.72 -19.52
N VAL A 85 -15.12 -17.15 -18.57
CA VAL A 85 -15.50 -15.88 -17.92
C VAL A 85 -15.41 -14.70 -18.90
N GLU A 86 -14.54 -14.75 -19.90
CA GLU A 86 -14.47 -13.70 -20.93
C GLU A 86 -15.82 -13.46 -21.63
N LYS A 87 -16.62 -14.52 -21.82
CA LYS A 87 -17.95 -14.40 -22.42
C LYS A 87 -18.93 -13.65 -21.51
N ASP A 88 -18.78 -13.79 -20.21
CA ASP A 88 -19.60 -13.09 -19.23
C ASP A 88 -19.23 -11.61 -19.18
N PHE A 89 -17.93 -11.29 -19.20
CA PHE A 89 -17.44 -9.92 -19.25
C PHE A 89 -17.85 -9.18 -20.54
N LYS A 90 -17.85 -9.88 -21.69
CA LYS A 90 -18.25 -9.30 -22.99
C LYS A 90 -19.73 -8.91 -23.07
N LYS A 91 -20.59 -9.44 -22.20
CA LYS A 91 -22.02 -9.10 -22.13
C LYS A 91 -22.29 -7.86 -21.26
N LEU A 92 -21.30 -7.39 -20.53
CA LEU A 92 -21.47 -6.28 -19.61
C LEU A 92 -21.39 -4.92 -20.31
N ASP A 93 -22.13 -3.95 -19.78
CA ASP A 93 -21.90 -2.55 -20.09
C ASP A 93 -20.49 -2.12 -19.68
N LYS A 94 -19.89 -1.19 -20.45
CA LYS A 94 -18.51 -0.72 -20.21
C LYS A 94 -18.29 -0.16 -18.81
N ASN A 95 -19.27 0.56 -18.25
CA ASN A 95 -19.15 1.14 -16.92
C ASN A 95 -19.18 0.06 -15.83
N VAL A 96 -20.07 -0.94 -16.02
CA VAL A 96 -20.15 -2.09 -15.11
C VAL A 96 -18.89 -2.93 -15.19
N LEU A 97 -18.39 -3.18 -16.39
CA LEU A 97 -17.14 -3.91 -16.60
C LEU A 97 -15.98 -3.22 -15.88
N LYS A 98 -15.83 -1.89 -16.05
CA LYS A 98 -14.80 -1.11 -15.38
C LYS A 98 -14.92 -1.24 -13.86
N LEU A 99 -16.11 -1.04 -13.30
CA LEU A 99 -16.35 -1.15 -11.87
C LEU A 99 -15.93 -2.53 -11.31
N ILE A 100 -16.24 -3.61 -12.04
CA ILE A 100 -15.90 -4.97 -11.63
C ILE A 100 -14.38 -5.20 -11.68
N LEU A 101 -13.72 -4.76 -12.76
CA LEU A 101 -12.26 -4.89 -12.90
C LEU A 101 -11.51 -4.07 -11.85
N ASP A 102 -11.91 -2.82 -11.62
CA ASP A 102 -11.35 -1.96 -10.58
C ASP A 102 -11.52 -2.59 -9.17
N TRP A 103 -12.68 -3.21 -8.93
CA TRP A 103 -12.92 -3.91 -7.67
C TRP A 103 -12.00 -5.12 -7.51
N ILE A 104 -11.83 -5.94 -8.56
CA ILE A 104 -10.94 -7.12 -8.54
C ILE A 104 -9.49 -6.68 -8.29
N GLU A 105 -9.02 -5.66 -9.01
CA GLU A 105 -7.68 -5.13 -8.85
C GLU A 105 -7.42 -4.63 -7.42
N ASN A 106 -8.35 -3.87 -6.85
CA ASN A 106 -8.19 -3.28 -5.52
C ASN A 106 -8.42 -4.26 -4.36
N ASN A 107 -9.09 -5.41 -4.59
CA ASN A 107 -9.49 -6.29 -3.51
C ASN A 107 -8.98 -7.73 -3.61
N LEU A 108 -8.50 -8.15 -4.77
CA LEU A 108 -8.04 -9.52 -5.00
C LEU A 108 -6.64 -9.61 -5.59
N GLU A 109 -6.25 -8.63 -6.40
CA GLU A 109 -4.91 -8.61 -6.99
C GLU A 109 -3.88 -8.11 -5.98
N ASN A 110 -2.77 -8.82 -5.83
CA ASN A 110 -1.69 -8.49 -4.89
C ASN A 110 -2.13 -8.40 -3.42
N ILE A 111 -3.10 -9.18 -2.99
CA ILE A 111 -3.59 -9.24 -1.61
C ILE A 111 -3.02 -10.45 -0.87
N GLU A 112 -2.83 -10.32 0.45
CA GLU A 112 -2.37 -11.41 1.33
C GLU A 112 -3.54 -12.30 1.78
N GLU A 113 -4.70 -11.70 2.07
CA GLU A 113 -5.87 -12.36 2.64
C GLU A 113 -7.11 -12.26 1.72
N PRO A 114 -7.14 -13.01 0.60
CA PRO A 114 -8.25 -12.94 -0.35
C PRO A 114 -9.60 -13.36 0.26
N ARG A 115 -9.55 -14.24 1.26
CA ARG A 115 -10.75 -14.78 1.91
C ARG A 115 -11.51 -13.74 2.73
N SER A 116 -10.86 -12.71 3.22
CA SER A 116 -11.46 -11.64 4.03
C SER A 116 -12.58 -10.87 3.29
N LYS A 117 -12.53 -10.81 1.97
CA LYS A 117 -13.48 -10.07 1.12
C LYS A 117 -14.62 -10.90 0.57
N GLY A 118 -14.63 -12.21 0.81
CA GLY A 118 -15.62 -13.15 0.23
C GLY A 118 -16.22 -14.09 1.24
N LYS A 119 -16.97 -15.05 0.72
CA LYS A 119 -17.54 -16.17 1.50
C LYS A 119 -17.23 -17.49 0.81
N ALA A 120 -16.83 -18.50 1.58
CA ALA A 120 -16.68 -19.86 1.09
C ALA A 120 -18.01 -20.40 0.57
N LEU A 121 -17.98 -21.23 -0.45
CA LEU A 121 -19.13 -22.02 -0.87
C LEU A 121 -19.32 -23.21 0.07
N ILE A 122 -20.59 -23.64 0.22
CA ILE A 122 -20.99 -24.68 1.17
C ILE A 122 -20.78 -26.07 0.55
N GLY A 123 -20.55 -27.10 1.36
CA GLY A 123 -20.43 -28.49 0.95
C GLY A 123 -19.02 -28.86 0.46
N ASN A 124 -18.94 -29.68 -0.59
CA ASN A 124 -17.67 -30.17 -1.16
C ASN A 124 -16.91 -29.07 -1.95
N LEU A 125 -17.32 -27.81 -1.82
CA LEU A 125 -16.80 -26.66 -2.57
C LEU A 125 -15.97 -25.72 -1.70
N LYS A 126 -15.32 -26.23 -0.66
CA LYS A 126 -14.55 -25.43 0.33
C LYS A 126 -13.40 -24.61 -0.25
N ASP A 127 -12.85 -25.02 -1.40
CA ASP A 127 -11.77 -24.29 -2.09
C ASP A 127 -12.30 -23.19 -3.01
N TYR A 128 -13.62 -23.08 -3.11
CA TYR A 128 -14.28 -22.10 -3.94
C TYR A 128 -14.89 -20.97 -3.10
N TRP A 129 -14.73 -19.76 -3.60
CA TRP A 129 -15.14 -18.55 -2.91
C TRP A 129 -16.04 -17.70 -3.80
N ARG A 130 -16.95 -17.01 -3.16
CA ARG A 130 -17.87 -16.08 -3.79
C ARG A 130 -17.62 -14.68 -3.30
N TYR A 131 -17.37 -13.77 -4.22
CA TYR A 131 -17.30 -12.34 -3.97
C TYR A 131 -18.54 -11.63 -4.48
N ARG A 132 -18.98 -10.61 -3.76
CA ARG A 132 -20.08 -9.74 -4.17
C ARG A 132 -19.51 -8.42 -4.65
N ILE A 133 -19.80 -8.06 -5.90
CA ILE A 133 -19.34 -6.83 -6.54
C ILE A 133 -20.59 -6.11 -7.04
N GLY A 134 -21.15 -5.21 -6.20
CA GLY A 134 -22.48 -4.64 -6.46
C GLY A 134 -23.54 -5.74 -6.61
N ASP A 135 -24.26 -5.75 -7.74
CA ASP A 135 -25.25 -6.76 -8.07
C ASP A 135 -24.69 -8.03 -8.70
N TYR A 136 -23.37 -8.10 -8.86
CA TYR A 136 -22.70 -9.25 -9.47
C TYR A 136 -22.07 -10.17 -8.43
N ARG A 137 -21.91 -11.42 -8.81
CA ARG A 137 -21.23 -12.46 -8.05
C ARG A 137 -20.11 -13.04 -8.89
N LEU A 138 -18.91 -12.98 -8.34
CA LEU A 138 -17.72 -13.61 -8.89
C LEU A 138 -17.46 -14.90 -8.12
N ILE A 139 -17.42 -16.01 -8.82
CA ILE A 139 -17.03 -17.32 -8.28
C ILE A 139 -15.58 -17.56 -8.64
N THR A 140 -14.79 -17.93 -7.65
CA THR A 140 -13.35 -18.17 -7.81
C THR A 140 -12.94 -19.45 -7.14
N LYS A 141 -11.82 -20.01 -7.60
CA LYS A 141 -11.04 -21.02 -6.89
C LYS A 141 -9.78 -20.35 -6.35
N ILE A 142 -9.46 -20.59 -5.08
CA ILE A 142 -8.23 -20.10 -4.44
C ILE A 142 -7.27 -21.26 -4.31
N ASP A 143 -6.07 -21.12 -4.85
CA ASP A 143 -4.97 -22.08 -4.77
C ASP A 143 -3.85 -21.46 -3.94
N ASP A 144 -3.77 -21.82 -2.67
CA ASP A 144 -2.78 -21.29 -1.74
C ASP A 144 -1.35 -21.73 -2.09
N GLY A 145 -1.20 -22.96 -2.62
CA GLY A 145 0.11 -23.47 -3.00
C GLY A 145 0.78 -22.70 -4.13
N LYS A 146 -0.04 -22.07 -4.97
CA LYS A 146 0.43 -21.26 -6.11
C LYS A 146 0.17 -19.76 -5.93
N LEU A 147 -0.51 -19.37 -4.87
CA LEU A 147 -0.97 -18.01 -4.61
C LEU A 147 -1.80 -17.44 -5.77
N LEU A 148 -2.75 -18.24 -6.24
CA LEU A 148 -3.61 -17.91 -7.37
C LEU A 148 -5.06 -17.83 -6.96
N ILE A 149 -5.75 -16.84 -7.53
CA ILE A 149 -7.21 -16.71 -7.51
C ILE A 149 -7.68 -16.88 -8.94
N ILE A 150 -8.41 -17.94 -9.22
CA ILE A 150 -8.92 -18.22 -10.57
C ILE A 150 -10.39 -17.85 -10.63
N ALA A 151 -10.72 -16.83 -11.39
CA ALA A 151 -12.11 -16.44 -11.66
C ALA A 151 -12.76 -17.44 -12.62
N LEU A 152 -13.85 -18.06 -12.21
CA LEU A 152 -14.51 -19.14 -12.94
C LEU A 152 -15.83 -18.71 -13.58
N GLU A 153 -16.58 -17.81 -12.94
CA GLU A 153 -17.88 -17.36 -13.38
C GLU A 153 -18.21 -15.98 -12.85
N LEU A 154 -18.83 -15.13 -13.67
CA LEU A 154 -19.39 -13.86 -13.27
C LEU A 154 -20.85 -13.79 -13.68
N LYS A 155 -21.76 -13.67 -12.70
CA LYS A 155 -23.20 -13.58 -12.96
C LYS A 155 -23.87 -12.45 -12.24
N HIS A 156 -24.88 -11.87 -12.86
CA HIS A 156 -25.78 -10.97 -12.17
C HIS A 156 -26.57 -11.74 -11.09
N ARG A 157 -26.80 -11.09 -9.94
CA ARG A 157 -27.49 -11.70 -8.78
C ARG A 157 -28.83 -12.36 -9.13
N LYS A 158 -29.62 -11.76 -10.04
CA LYS A 158 -30.92 -12.29 -10.48
C LYS A 158 -30.79 -13.59 -11.26
N GLU A 159 -29.66 -13.86 -11.91
CA GLU A 159 -29.44 -15.07 -12.72
C GLU A 159 -28.90 -16.24 -11.90
N ALA A 160 -28.30 -15.94 -10.74
CA ALA A 160 -27.71 -16.96 -9.87
C ALA A 160 -28.76 -17.81 -9.10
N TYR A 161 -30.04 -17.47 -9.23
CA TYR A 161 -31.16 -18.18 -8.58
C TYR A 161 -32.11 -18.90 -9.59
N LYS A 162 -31.77 -18.89 -10.88
CA LYS A 162 -32.43 -19.69 -11.91
C LYS A 162 -31.66 -20.98 -12.13
#